data_69f3979744cf77562f3ae4fe6834fec6
#
_entry.id   69f3979744cf77562f3ae4fe6834fec6
#
_cell.length_a   1.000
_cell.length_b   1.000
_cell.length_c   1.000
_cell.angle_alpha   90.00
_cell.angle_beta   90.00
_cell.angle_gamma   90.00
#
_symmetry.space_group_name_H-M   'P 1'
#
loop_
_entity.id
_entity.type
_entity.pdbx_description
1 polymer ?
#
loop_
_entity_poly.entity_id
_entity_poly.type
_entity_poly.pdbx_seq_one_letter_code
_entity_poly.pdbx_strand_id
1 'polypeptide(L)'
;RPSSFARKVLGSYYTHDDLARIVTRSGRLLELDVDPDGAAAIASRARGTPRIVNRLLRRVRDVAQVEGHPRVTHDVAMRALDLLEVDALGLEEIDRRILRALAETFEGRPVGLGTVADSIGEAPDTIEDVYEPYLLQEGLLVRTPRGRVATPRAYRHLGLEPPAEAPALF
;
A
#
# COMPACT_ATOMS: atom_id res chain seq x y z
N ARG A 1 -23.34 25.40 0.95
CA ARG A 1 -22.13 24.56 0.70
C ARG A 1 -22.01 23.55 1.83
N PRO A 2 -21.91 22.24 1.57
CA PRO A 2 -21.70 21.28 2.64
C PRO A 2 -20.37 21.56 3.36
N SER A 3 -20.39 21.49 4.68
CA SER A 3 -19.20 21.74 5.51
C SER A 3 -18.08 20.72 5.18
N SER A 4 -16.82 21.11 5.42
CA SER A 4 -15.66 20.21 5.21
C SER A 4 -15.78 18.89 5.98
N PHE A 5 -16.58 18.90 7.06
CA PHE A 5 -16.88 17.73 7.87
C PHE A 5 -17.83 16.74 7.16
N ALA A 6 -18.85 17.23 6.46
CA ALA A 6 -19.77 16.40 5.70
C ALA A 6 -19.08 15.66 4.54
N ARG A 7 -18.04 16.28 3.93
CA ARG A 7 -17.23 15.63 2.91
C ARG A 7 -16.39 14.47 3.45
N LYS A 8 -15.92 14.57 4.68
CA LYS A 8 -15.17 13.50 5.33
C LYS A 8 -15.99 12.25 5.61
N VAL A 9 -17.28 12.44 5.91
CA VAL A 9 -18.20 11.34 6.26
C VAL A 9 -18.75 10.62 5.02
N LEU A 10 -18.81 11.30 3.88
CA LEU A 10 -19.37 10.77 2.63
C LEU A 10 -18.34 10.15 1.67
N GLY A 11 -17.10 9.89 2.13
CA GLY A 11 -16.08 9.24 1.30
C GLY A 11 -15.61 10.08 0.11
N SER A 12 -15.64 11.42 0.24
CA SER A 12 -15.14 12.28 -0.82
C SER A 12 -13.63 12.17 -0.95
N TYR A 13 -13.20 11.91 -2.17
CA TYR A 13 -11.81 11.84 -2.55
C TYR A 13 -11.09 13.15 -2.26
N TYR A 14 -9.89 13.08 -1.66
CA TYR A 14 -9.00 14.23 -1.53
C TYR A 14 -8.59 14.72 -2.91
N THR A 15 -8.50 16.03 -3.08
CA THR A 15 -7.97 16.60 -4.32
C THR A 15 -6.46 16.33 -4.41
N HIS A 16 -5.91 16.48 -5.62
CA HIS A 16 -4.47 16.42 -5.83
C HIS A 16 -3.69 17.38 -4.92
N ASP A 17 -4.19 18.61 -4.78
CA ASP A 17 -3.58 19.64 -3.92
C ASP A 17 -3.66 19.27 -2.44
N ASP A 18 -4.76 18.68 -2.00
CA ASP A 18 -4.92 18.20 -0.62
C ASP A 18 -3.89 17.10 -0.31
N LEU A 19 -3.72 16.16 -1.22
CA LEU A 19 -2.74 15.07 -1.08
C LEU A 19 -1.30 15.60 -1.10
N ALA A 20 -0.98 16.55 -1.96
CA ALA A 20 0.34 17.18 -2.00
C ALA A 20 0.67 17.91 -0.68
N ARG A 21 -0.31 18.58 -0.07
CA ARG A 21 -0.16 19.21 1.26
C ARG A 21 0.09 18.15 2.34
N ILE A 22 -0.60 17.02 2.28
CA ILE A 22 -0.37 15.91 3.20
C ILE A 22 1.05 15.37 3.04
N VAL A 23 1.53 15.19 1.81
CA VAL A 23 2.92 14.76 1.54
C VAL A 23 3.92 15.73 2.17
N THR A 24 3.73 17.03 1.96
CA THR A 24 4.62 18.05 2.52
C THR A 24 4.62 18.02 4.04
N ARG A 25 3.45 17.94 4.65
CA ARG A 25 3.31 17.87 6.11
C ARG A 25 3.93 16.60 6.69
N SER A 26 3.61 15.47 6.11
CA SER A 26 4.14 14.17 6.56
C SER A 26 5.65 14.07 6.32
N GLY A 27 6.16 14.66 5.24
CA GLY A 27 7.58 14.74 4.97
C GLY A 27 8.34 15.46 6.08
N ARG A 28 7.80 16.58 6.58
CA ARG A 28 8.38 17.29 7.72
C ARG A 28 8.42 16.44 8.98
N LEU A 29 7.36 15.68 9.27
CA LEU A 29 7.30 14.78 10.42
C LEU A 29 8.32 13.64 10.31
N LEU A 30 8.66 13.21 9.10
CA LEU A 30 9.65 12.18 8.83
C LEU A 30 11.07 12.76 8.65
N GLU A 31 11.24 14.07 8.87
CA GLU A 31 12.51 14.79 8.64
C GLU A 31 13.02 14.62 7.20
N LEU A 32 12.11 14.54 6.25
CA LEU A 32 12.38 14.37 4.83
C LEU A 32 12.14 15.67 4.08
N ASP A 33 13.17 16.16 3.37
CA ASP A 33 13.03 17.31 2.50
C ASP A 33 12.41 16.90 1.17
N VAL A 34 11.13 17.22 1.00
CA VAL A 34 10.37 16.96 -0.23
C VAL A 34 10.04 18.30 -0.87
N ASP A 35 10.50 18.51 -2.10
CA ASP A 35 10.13 19.74 -2.81
C ASP A 35 8.68 19.68 -3.34
N PRO A 36 8.11 20.82 -3.78
CA PRO A 36 6.73 20.84 -4.26
C PRO A 36 6.46 19.91 -5.44
N ASP A 37 7.41 19.75 -6.34
CA ASP A 37 7.26 18.87 -7.50
C ASP A 37 7.36 17.39 -7.10
N GLY A 38 8.22 17.06 -6.14
CA GLY A 38 8.29 15.73 -5.53
C GLY A 38 7.00 15.39 -4.80
N ALA A 39 6.46 16.32 -4.04
CA ALA A 39 5.17 16.15 -3.37
C ALA A 39 4.02 15.91 -4.36
N ALA A 40 3.98 16.66 -5.45
CA ALA A 40 2.98 16.48 -6.50
C ALA A 40 3.12 15.11 -7.20
N ALA A 41 4.33 14.65 -7.45
CA ALA A 41 4.59 13.33 -8.02
C ALA A 41 4.08 12.20 -7.12
N ILE A 42 4.37 12.24 -5.83
CA ILE A 42 3.87 11.25 -4.86
C ILE A 42 2.35 11.32 -4.79
N ALA A 43 1.77 12.51 -4.69
CA ALA A 43 0.32 12.71 -4.65
C ALA A 43 -0.38 12.16 -5.90
N SER A 44 0.24 12.26 -7.07
CA SER A 44 -0.32 11.76 -8.33
C SER A 44 -0.47 10.23 -8.37
N ARG A 45 0.43 9.52 -7.71
CA ARG A 45 0.38 8.05 -7.59
C ARG A 45 -0.52 7.59 -6.45
N ALA A 46 -0.70 8.42 -5.42
CA ALA A 46 -1.56 8.14 -4.28
C ALA A 46 -3.01 8.51 -4.59
N ARG A 47 -3.68 7.72 -5.39
CA ARG A 47 -5.07 7.97 -5.77
C ARG A 47 -5.99 7.79 -4.56
N GLY A 48 -6.37 8.92 -3.94
CA GLY A 48 -7.57 9.00 -3.11
C GLY A 48 -7.41 8.98 -1.60
N THR A 49 -6.34 8.48 -0.97
CA THR A 49 -6.31 8.41 0.49
C THR A 49 -4.99 8.84 1.13
N PRO A 50 -5.05 9.52 2.32
CA PRO A 50 -3.85 9.85 3.09
C PRO A 50 -3.01 8.64 3.51
N ARG A 51 -3.63 7.49 3.65
CA ARG A 51 -2.98 6.22 4.01
C ARG A 51 -1.99 5.78 2.94
N ILE A 52 -2.43 5.82 1.67
CA ILE A 52 -1.59 5.51 0.51
C ILE A 52 -0.45 6.52 0.43
N VAL A 53 -0.75 7.82 0.57
CA VAL A 53 0.27 8.89 0.60
C VAL A 53 1.35 8.59 1.63
N ASN A 54 0.97 8.31 2.86
CA ASN A 54 1.91 8.07 3.94
C ASN A 54 2.79 6.85 3.69
N ARG A 55 2.21 5.79 3.14
CA ARG A 55 2.98 4.61 2.76
C ARG A 55 3.99 4.93 1.67
N LEU A 56 3.55 5.54 0.58
CA LEU A 56 4.42 5.90 -0.54
C LEU A 56 5.55 6.83 -0.10
N LEU A 57 5.25 7.80 0.75
CA LEU A 57 6.25 8.73 1.27
C LEU A 57 7.33 8.01 2.07
N ARG A 58 6.97 7.08 2.93
CA ARG A 58 7.95 6.27 3.69
C ARG A 58 8.83 5.44 2.77
N ARG A 59 8.24 4.82 1.75
CA ARG A 59 8.99 3.99 0.80
C ARG A 59 9.90 4.83 -0.08
N VAL A 60 9.42 5.98 -0.55
CA VAL A 60 10.26 6.94 -1.30
C VAL A 60 11.43 7.42 -0.42
N ARG A 61 11.18 7.70 0.85
CA ARG A 61 12.25 8.03 1.81
C ARG A 61 13.30 6.94 1.87
N ASP A 62 12.88 5.69 2.02
CA ASP A 62 13.81 4.56 2.13
C ASP A 62 14.70 4.45 0.88
N VAL A 63 14.12 4.57 -0.30
CA VAL A 63 14.87 4.57 -1.56
C VAL A 63 15.82 5.77 -1.66
N ALA A 64 15.34 6.98 -1.32
CA ALA A 64 16.16 8.18 -1.36
C ALA A 64 17.37 8.09 -0.42
N GLN A 65 17.18 7.52 0.77
CA GLN A 65 18.28 7.32 1.73
C GLN A 65 19.32 6.31 1.22
N VAL A 66 18.86 5.19 0.66
CA VAL A 66 19.76 4.16 0.11
C VAL A 66 20.55 4.71 -1.08
N GLU A 67 19.93 5.50 -1.94
CA GLU A 67 20.58 6.10 -3.12
C GLU A 67 21.35 7.41 -2.79
N GLY A 68 21.30 7.87 -1.54
CA GLY A 68 22.04 9.06 -1.09
C GLY A 68 21.47 10.38 -1.57
N HIS A 69 20.17 10.47 -1.83
CA HIS A 69 19.50 11.71 -2.20
C HIS A 69 19.08 12.51 -0.96
N PRO A 70 19.59 13.73 -0.75
CA PRO A 70 19.25 14.55 0.41
C PRO A 70 17.87 15.18 0.30
N ARG A 71 17.33 15.28 -0.93
CA ARG A 71 16.05 15.89 -1.23
C ARG A 71 15.23 15.06 -2.21
N VAL A 72 13.93 14.97 -1.95
CA VAL A 72 13.00 14.28 -2.86
C VAL A 72 12.45 15.29 -3.86
N THR A 73 13.04 15.29 -5.04
CA THR A 73 12.56 16.02 -6.22
C THR A 73 11.54 15.18 -6.98
N HIS A 74 10.92 15.76 -8.01
CA HIS A 74 10.07 15.01 -8.94
C HIS A 74 10.76 13.75 -9.47
N ASP A 75 11.99 13.89 -9.96
CA ASP A 75 12.74 12.76 -10.56
C ASP A 75 13.08 11.69 -9.52
N VAL A 76 13.49 12.07 -8.32
CA VAL A 76 13.75 11.13 -7.22
C VAL A 76 12.47 10.40 -6.83
N ALA A 77 11.35 11.11 -6.70
CA ALA A 77 10.06 10.50 -6.38
C ALA A 77 9.61 9.51 -7.47
N MET A 78 9.66 9.90 -8.73
CA MET A 78 9.24 9.03 -9.84
C MET A 78 10.14 7.81 -9.97
N ARG A 79 11.45 7.98 -9.85
CA ARG A 79 12.41 6.86 -9.86
C ARG A 79 12.11 5.87 -8.74
N ALA A 80 11.86 6.36 -7.53
CA ALA A 80 11.55 5.49 -6.39
C ALA A 80 10.23 4.74 -6.60
N LEU A 81 9.18 5.42 -7.05
CA LEU A 81 7.88 4.82 -7.31
C LEU A 81 7.93 3.78 -8.43
N ASP A 82 8.70 4.03 -9.48
CA ASP A 82 8.90 3.08 -10.58
C ASP A 82 9.73 1.88 -10.13
N LEU A 83 10.78 2.09 -9.34
CA LEU A 83 11.60 1.01 -8.77
C LEU A 83 10.78 0.06 -7.89
N LEU A 84 9.85 0.60 -7.11
CA LEU A 84 8.96 -0.15 -6.24
C LEU A 84 7.77 -0.79 -6.98
N GLU A 85 7.60 -0.47 -8.27
CA GLU A 85 6.47 -0.94 -9.10
C GLU A 85 5.12 -0.71 -8.43
N VAL A 86 4.94 0.50 -7.87
CA VAL A 86 3.74 0.87 -7.12
C VAL A 86 2.52 0.97 -8.04
N ASP A 87 1.45 0.29 -7.68
CA ASP A 87 0.18 0.31 -8.41
C ASP A 87 -0.83 1.34 -7.87
N ALA A 88 -2.05 1.32 -8.42
CA ALA A 88 -3.11 2.27 -8.08
C ALA A 88 -3.59 2.20 -6.62
N LEU A 89 -3.39 1.09 -5.93
CA LEU A 89 -3.68 0.94 -4.49
C LEU A 89 -2.45 1.20 -3.61
N GLY A 90 -1.35 1.65 -4.18
CA GLY A 90 -0.09 1.83 -3.45
C GLY A 90 0.62 0.53 -3.10
N LEU A 91 0.25 -0.57 -3.74
CA LEU A 91 0.89 -1.86 -3.52
C LEU A 91 2.20 -1.96 -4.29
N GLU A 92 3.20 -2.53 -3.63
CA GLU A 92 4.47 -2.90 -4.22
C GLU A 92 4.41 -4.32 -4.80
N GLU A 93 5.43 -4.73 -5.51
CA GLU A 93 5.54 -6.08 -6.09
C GLU A 93 5.40 -7.17 -5.02
N ILE A 94 6.03 -7.00 -3.85
CA ILE A 94 5.94 -7.97 -2.75
C ILE A 94 4.51 -8.10 -2.24
N ASP A 95 3.79 -7.01 -2.10
CA ASP A 95 2.37 -7.04 -1.69
C ASP A 95 1.54 -7.90 -2.65
N ARG A 96 1.71 -7.68 -3.96
CA ARG A 96 1.01 -8.45 -4.98
C ARG A 96 1.40 -9.92 -4.96
N ARG A 97 2.68 -10.23 -4.72
CA ARG A 97 3.15 -11.61 -4.58
C ARG A 97 2.54 -12.32 -3.38
N ILE A 98 2.41 -11.63 -2.24
CA ILE A 98 1.72 -12.18 -1.06
C ILE A 98 0.27 -12.51 -1.41
N LEU A 99 -0.45 -11.56 -2.00
CA LEU A 99 -1.86 -11.77 -2.36
C LEU A 99 -2.05 -12.84 -3.43
N ARG A 100 -1.18 -12.91 -4.44
CA ARG A 100 -1.22 -13.97 -5.46
C ARG A 100 -0.93 -15.35 -4.88
N ALA A 101 0.01 -15.45 -3.95
CA ALA A 101 0.27 -16.72 -3.27
C ALA A 101 -0.99 -17.21 -2.54
N LEU A 102 -1.65 -16.34 -1.79
CA LEU A 102 -2.89 -16.68 -1.08
C LEU A 102 -4.03 -17.06 -2.03
N ALA A 103 -4.17 -16.34 -3.13
CA ALA A 103 -5.27 -16.53 -4.08
C ALA A 103 -5.06 -17.71 -5.04
N GLU A 104 -3.87 -17.85 -5.59
CA GLU A 104 -3.53 -18.81 -6.64
C GLU A 104 -2.80 -20.04 -6.08
N THR A 105 -1.65 -19.86 -5.46
CA THR A 105 -0.82 -20.97 -4.99
C THR A 105 -1.54 -21.82 -3.93
N PHE A 106 -2.22 -21.17 -3.00
CA PHE A 106 -2.95 -21.82 -1.91
C PHE A 106 -4.46 -21.88 -2.15
N GLU A 107 -4.92 -21.48 -3.33
CA GLU A 107 -6.31 -21.63 -3.77
C GLU A 107 -7.34 -21.01 -2.80
N GLY A 108 -6.98 -19.89 -2.14
CA GLY A 108 -7.84 -19.20 -1.20
C GLY A 108 -7.99 -19.86 0.16
N ARG A 109 -7.29 -20.93 0.42
CA ARG A 109 -7.30 -21.59 1.73
C ARG A 109 -6.51 -20.77 2.76
N PRO A 110 -6.89 -20.81 4.05
CA PRO A 110 -6.10 -20.15 5.09
C PRO A 110 -4.67 -20.70 5.17
N VAL A 111 -3.68 -19.81 5.24
CA VAL A 111 -2.25 -20.18 5.22
C VAL A 111 -1.51 -19.47 6.34
N GLY A 112 -0.67 -20.20 7.05
CA GLY A 112 0.20 -19.65 8.09
C GLY A 112 1.28 -18.74 7.51
N LEU A 113 1.77 -17.80 8.33
CA LEU A 113 2.78 -16.82 7.93
C LEU A 113 4.05 -17.45 7.37
N GLY A 114 4.57 -18.47 8.05
CA GLY A 114 5.80 -19.17 7.61
C GLY A 114 5.66 -19.78 6.23
N THR A 115 4.52 -20.38 5.93
CA THR A 115 4.25 -21.00 4.63
C THR A 115 4.15 -19.97 3.52
N VAL A 116 3.49 -18.84 3.77
CA VAL A 116 3.46 -17.71 2.82
C VAL A 116 4.86 -17.19 2.56
N ALA A 117 5.63 -16.97 3.62
CA ALA A 117 7.00 -16.47 3.56
C ALA A 117 7.89 -17.39 2.70
N ASP A 118 7.85 -18.67 2.95
CA ASP A 118 8.61 -19.67 2.19
C ASP A 118 8.21 -19.65 0.70
N SER A 119 6.92 -19.51 0.40
CA SER A 119 6.43 -19.55 -0.98
C SER A 119 6.90 -18.38 -1.83
N ILE A 120 7.15 -17.22 -1.22
CA ILE A 120 7.59 -16.00 -1.93
C ILE A 120 9.07 -15.67 -1.70
N GLY A 121 9.77 -16.43 -0.87
CA GLY A 121 11.19 -16.21 -0.58
C GLY A 121 11.46 -14.96 0.26
N GLU A 122 10.56 -14.65 1.19
CA GLU A 122 10.69 -13.49 2.07
C GLU A 122 10.76 -13.94 3.54
N ALA A 123 11.39 -13.16 4.40
CA ALA A 123 11.41 -13.44 5.82
C ALA A 123 10.01 -13.26 6.45
N PRO A 124 9.56 -14.16 7.34
CA PRO A 124 8.25 -14.02 7.99
C PRO A 124 8.06 -12.71 8.72
N ASP A 125 9.07 -12.25 9.47
CA ASP A 125 9.03 -11.01 10.21
C ASP A 125 8.87 -9.80 9.29
N THR A 126 9.50 -9.82 8.12
CA THR A 126 9.38 -8.76 7.12
C THR A 126 7.95 -8.67 6.58
N ILE A 127 7.32 -9.81 6.30
CA ILE A 127 5.91 -9.82 5.87
C ILE A 127 5.02 -9.24 6.97
N GLU A 128 5.16 -9.71 8.19
CA GLU A 128 4.31 -9.32 9.32
C GLU A 128 4.48 -7.84 9.70
N ASP A 129 5.72 -7.33 9.68
CA ASP A 129 6.02 -5.98 10.16
C ASP A 129 5.93 -4.92 9.07
N VAL A 130 6.25 -5.24 7.82
CA VAL A 130 6.36 -4.26 6.73
C VAL A 130 5.15 -4.29 5.80
N TYR A 131 4.70 -5.45 5.36
CA TYR A 131 3.69 -5.58 4.30
C TYR A 131 2.28 -5.87 4.82
N GLU A 132 2.13 -6.80 5.71
CA GLU A 132 0.83 -7.26 6.20
C GLU A 132 -0.02 -6.15 6.85
N PRO A 133 0.54 -5.22 7.65
CA PRO A 133 -0.27 -4.15 8.26
C PRO A 133 -1.04 -3.32 7.24
N TYR A 134 -0.42 -2.99 6.12
CA TYR A 134 -1.08 -2.24 5.06
C TYR A 134 -2.15 -3.07 4.34
N LEU A 135 -1.87 -4.32 4.04
CA LEU A 135 -2.82 -5.23 3.40
C LEU A 135 -4.07 -5.47 4.27
N LEU A 136 -3.88 -5.61 5.59
CA LEU A 136 -4.98 -5.70 6.56
C LEU A 136 -5.81 -4.41 6.56
N GLN A 137 -5.14 -3.28 6.61
CA GLN A 137 -5.75 -1.96 6.69
C GLN A 137 -6.56 -1.62 5.43
N GLU A 138 -6.07 -2.04 4.26
CA GLU A 138 -6.77 -1.86 2.97
C GLU A 138 -7.85 -2.91 2.73
N GLY A 139 -8.04 -3.86 3.64
CA GLY A 139 -9.05 -4.91 3.48
C GLY A 139 -8.76 -5.87 2.33
N LEU A 140 -7.47 -6.11 2.04
CA LEU A 140 -7.02 -7.03 1.01
C LEU A 140 -6.66 -8.41 1.57
N LEU A 141 -6.39 -8.46 2.86
CA LEU A 141 -6.01 -9.65 3.60
C LEU A 141 -6.74 -9.66 4.93
N VAL A 142 -7.10 -10.83 5.42
CA VAL A 142 -7.63 -11.05 6.77
C VAL A 142 -6.86 -12.16 7.47
N ARG A 143 -6.74 -12.04 8.78
CA ARG A 143 -6.23 -13.09 9.65
C ARG A 143 -7.39 -13.91 10.20
N THR A 144 -7.31 -15.21 10.07
CA THR A 144 -8.23 -16.16 10.70
C THR A 144 -7.48 -17.03 11.69
N PRO A 145 -8.18 -17.77 12.58
CA PRO A 145 -7.51 -18.72 13.48
C PRO A 145 -6.70 -19.80 12.74
N ARG A 146 -7.00 -20.04 11.47
CA ARG A 146 -6.32 -21.04 10.61
C ARG A 146 -5.21 -20.45 9.75
N GLY A 147 -5.10 -19.15 9.66
CA GLY A 147 -4.08 -18.46 8.85
C GLY A 147 -4.62 -17.26 8.08
N ARG A 148 -3.82 -16.77 7.15
CA ARG A 148 -4.14 -15.60 6.31
C ARG A 148 -4.94 -16.03 5.10
N VAL A 149 -5.89 -15.17 4.71
CA VAL A 149 -6.76 -15.35 3.54
C VAL A 149 -6.83 -14.03 2.76
N ALA A 150 -6.75 -14.11 1.43
CA ALA A 150 -7.02 -12.97 0.56
C ALA A 150 -8.54 -12.71 0.49
N THR A 151 -8.92 -11.44 0.53
CA THR A 151 -10.32 -11.02 0.45
C THR A 151 -10.82 -10.98 -1.00
N PRO A 152 -12.15 -10.99 -1.24
CA PRO A 152 -12.70 -10.76 -2.59
C PRO A 152 -12.18 -9.49 -3.25
N ARG A 153 -11.94 -8.42 -2.47
CA ARG A 153 -11.34 -7.20 -2.96
C ARG A 153 -9.93 -7.42 -3.53
N ALA A 154 -9.12 -8.25 -2.87
CA ALA A 154 -7.79 -8.60 -3.38
C ALA A 154 -7.87 -9.35 -4.71
N TYR A 155 -8.77 -10.32 -4.82
CA TYR A 155 -8.99 -11.05 -6.08
C TYR A 155 -9.34 -10.09 -7.21
N ARG A 156 -10.29 -9.18 -6.99
CA ARG A 156 -10.69 -8.20 -8.00
C ARG A 156 -9.55 -7.27 -8.40
N HIS A 157 -8.76 -6.83 -7.44
CA HIS A 157 -7.59 -5.98 -7.71
C HIS A 157 -6.54 -6.70 -8.57
N LEU A 158 -6.35 -7.99 -8.35
CA LEU A 158 -5.43 -8.82 -9.15
C LEU A 158 -6.01 -9.27 -10.49
N GLY A 159 -7.27 -8.94 -10.79
CA GLY A 159 -7.96 -9.42 -11.98
C GLY A 159 -8.34 -10.90 -11.92
N LEU A 160 -8.50 -11.45 -10.73
CA LEU A 160 -8.88 -12.83 -10.48
C LEU A 160 -10.34 -12.94 -10.04
N GLU A 161 -10.96 -14.08 -10.34
CA GLU A 161 -12.32 -14.40 -9.86
C GLU A 161 -12.25 -14.80 -8.38
N PRO A 162 -13.03 -14.16 -7.48
CA PRO A 162 -13.14 -14.61 -6.10
C PRO A 162 -13.74 -16.01 -6.03
N PRO A 163 -13.36 -16.85 -5.04
CA PRO A 163 -14.03 -18.13 -4.82
C PRO A 163 -15.52 -17.95 -4.58
N ALA A 164 -16.35 -18.89 -5.08
CA ALA A 164 -17.81 -18.84 -4.92
C ALA A 164 -18.26 -18.91 -3.46
N GLU A 165 -17.48 -19.55 -2.59
CA GLU A 165 -17.64 -19.54 -1.14
C GLU A 165 -16.47 -18.73 -0.54
N ALA A 166 -16.71 -17.46 -0.27
CA ALA A 166 -15.80 -16.73 0.59
C ALA A 166 -15.84 -17.39 1.98
N PRO A 167 -14.69 -17.76 2.56
CA PRO A 167 -14.70 -18.31 3.92
C PRO A 167 -15.43 -17.31 4.83
N ALA A 168 -16.38 -17.81 5.63
CA ALA A 168 -17.10 -17.00 6.59
C ALA A 168 -16.09 -16.23 7.45
N LEU A 169 -16.13 -14.93 7.40
CA LEU A 169 -15.23 -14.01 8.11
C LEU A 169 -15.64 -13.86 9.58
N PHE A 170 -15.99 -14.97 10.25
CA PHE A 170 -16.36 -14.99 11.66
C PHE A 170 -15.67 -16.12 12.41
#